data_0ca4572a99c4f79a8bc0970e1419da38
#
_entry.id   0ca4572a99c4f79a8bc0970e1419da38
#
_cell.length_a   1.000
_cell.length_b   1.000
_cell.length_c   1.000
_cell.angle_alpha   90.00
_cell.angle_beta   90.00
_cell.angle_gamma   90.00
#
_symmetry.space_group_name_H-M   'P 1'
#
loop_
_entity.id
_entity.type
_entity.pdbx_description
1 polymer ?
#
loop_
_entity_poly.entity_id
_entity_poly.type
_entity_poly.pdbx_seq_one_letter_code
_entity_poly.pdbx_strand_id
1 'polypeptide(L)'
;MEIFNLQGVTSEFTVLDVALVLTLSFVLSSAIGWIYQVTHRGTSYTQSFVFTLVLNGMVVALVMLIVVSDIARAFSLVGALSIIRFRNAVKETRDVGFIFFTMAVGMAIGTRFYLLGIIATIFISLVIVLMNRFNWFSKEMSSQILRILVPDGLPFDTVFDRVFLKYTQSSDLISADTVESGLFTELTYSVGLKRSTAVEDFLTEIKKLNGNYQVSLITGYSGVDL
;
A
#
# COMPACT_ATOMS: atom_id res chain seq x y z
N MET A 1 23.39 2.38 44.25
CA MET A 1 22.15 2.19 43.46
C MET A 1 21.72 3.47 42.69
N GLU A 2 22.67 4.37 42.40
CA GLU A 2 22.36 5.66 41.74
C GLU A 2 22.59 5.67 40.22
N ILE A 3 23.10 4.57 39.65
CA ILE A 3 23.48 4.50 38.24
C ILE A 3 22.26 4.44 37.28
N PHE A 4 21.06 4.17 37.82
CA PHE A 4 19.83 4.09 37.05
C PHE A 4 18.85 5.25 37.30
N ASN A 5 19.29 6.29 38.00
CA ASN A 5 18.48 7.46 38.25
C ASN A 5 18.71 8.45 37.08
N LEU A 6 17.85 8.44 36.07
CA LEU A 6 17.84 9.39 34.95
C LEU A 6 17.41 10.81 35.39
N GLN A 7 17.60 11.13 36.67
CA GLN A 7 17.34 12.45 37.26
C GLN A 7 18.38 13.47 36.80
N GLY A 8 18.27 13.89 35.58
CA GLY A 8 19.04 15.04 35.09
C GLY A 8 18.17 16.15 34.51
N VAL A 9 16.86 15.91 34.31
CA VAL A 9 15.95 16.90 33.73
C VAL A 9 14.53 16.64 34.19
N THR A 10 14.14 17.33 35.24
CA THR A 10 12.77 17.68 35.69
C THR A 10 11.66 16.75 35.24
N SER A 11 11.29 15.87 36.11
CA SER A 11 10.15 14.96 36.21
C SER A 11 10.46 13.48 35.93
N GLU A 12 10.82 12.76 36.96
CA GLU A 12 10.33 11.46 37.40
C GLU A 12 10.05 10.37 36.32
N PHE A 13 10.96 10.19 35.32
CA PHE A 13 10.92 8.97 34.55
C PHE A 13 11.74 7.86 35.20
N THR A 14 11.05 6.83 35.66
CA THR A 14 11.70 5.63 36.16
C THR A 14 12.10 4.75 34.98
N VAL A 15 13.16 3.97 35.11
CA VAL A 15 13.55 2.96 34.08
C VAL A 15 12.38 2.02 33.77
N LEU A 16 11.53 1.74 34.76
CA LEU A 16 10.31 0.95 34.58
C LEU A 16 9.30 1.63 33.65
N ASP A 17 9.14 2.95 33.73
CA ASP A 17 8.23 3.68 32.80
C ASP A 17 8.70 3.58 31.34
N VAL A 18 10.00 3.75 31.13
CA VAL A 18 10.59 3.62 29.79
C VAL A 18 10.41 2.20 29.25
N ALA A 19 10.68 1.20 30.08
CA ALA A 19 10.52 -0.21 29.72
C ALA A 19 9.05 -0.54 29.40
N LEU A 20 8.11 -0.02 30.19
CA LEU A 20 6.68 -0.21 29.98
C LEU A 20 6.22 0.44 28.67
N VAL A 21 6.60 1.70 28.41
CA VAL A 21 6.27 2.43 27.18
C VAL A 21 6.81 1.69 25.95
N LEU A 22 8.08 1.27 25.98
CA LEU A 22 8.69 0.54 24.87
C LEU A 22 8.04 -0.84 24.65
N THR A 23 7.77 -1.58 25.73
CA THR A 23 7.16 -2.90 25.62
C THR A 23 5.72 -2.79 25.11
N LEU A 24 4.93 -1.86 25.63
CA LEU A 24 3.54 -1.68 25.23
C LEU A 24 3.43 -1.16 23.78
N SER A 25 4.29 -0.20 23.40
CA SER A 25 4.33 0.28 22.02
C SER A 25 4.77 -0.82 21.04
N PHE A 26 5.74 -1.66 21.42
CA PHE A 26 6.14 -2.83 20.63
C PHE A 26 4.97 -3.80 20.42
N VAL A 27 4.25 -4.17 21.49
CA VAL A 27 3.13 -5.12 21.41
C VAL A 27 2.01 -4.56 20.53
N LEU A 28 1.61 -3.30 20.74
CA LEU A 28 0.52 -2.70 19.96
C LEU A 28 0.92 -2.49 18.50
N SER A 29 2.14 -2.01 18.22
CA SER A 29 2.62 -1.83 16.85
C SER A 29 2.81 -3.17 16.14
N SER A 30 3.20 -4.23 16.85
CA SER A 30 3.27 -5.59 16.30
C SER A 30 1.88 -6.14 15.96
N ALA A 31 0.87 -5.87 16.81
CA ALA A 31 -0.52 -6.21 16.51
C ALA A 31 -1.03 -5.50 15.24
N ILE A 32 -0.70 -4.20 15.09
CA ILE A 32 -1.04 -3.45 13.87
C ILE A 32 -0.32 -4.04 12.65
N GLY A 33 0.96 -4.37 12.76
CA GLY A 33 1.73 -5.01 11.71
C GLY A 33 1.17 -6.37 11.29
N TRP A 34 0.68 -7.16 12.26
CA TRP A 34 0.00 -8.41 11.98
C TRP A 34 -1.33 -8.21 11.23
N ILE A 35 -2.12 -7.20 11.63
CA ILE A 35 -3.36 -6.84 10.92
C ILE A 35 -3.06 -6.38 9.50
N TYR A 36 -2.02 -5.58 9.31
CA TYR A 36 -1.55 -5.20 7.97
C TYR A 36 -1.26 -6.44 7.13
N GLN A 37 -0.51 -7.41 7.66
CA GLN A 37 -0.17 -8.65 6.96
C GLN A 37 -1.42 -9.46 6.58
N VAL A 38 -2.36 -9.65 7.52
CA VAL A 38 -3.59 -10.44 7.28
C VAL A 38 -4.53 -9.76 6.30
N THR A 39 -4.57 -8.44 6.32
CA THR A 39 -5.47 -7.66 5.46
C THR A 39 -4.85 -7.25 4.13
N HIS A 40 -3.53 -7.46 3.93
CA HIS A 40 -2.85 -7.14 2.66
C HIS A 40 -3.23 -8.15 1.58
N ARG A 41 -3.72 -7.64 0.45
CA ARG A 41 -4.12 -8.44 -0.72
C ARG A 41 -3.35 -7.93 -1.94
N GLY A 42 -2.12 -8.36 -2.14
CA GLY A 42 -1.35 -7.92 -3.29
C GLY A 42 0.04 -8.52 -3.31
N THR A 43 0.74 -8.35 -4.43
CA THR A 43 2.14 -8.78 -4.62
C THR A 43 3.14 -7.82 -3.98
N SER A 44 2.68 -6.63 -3.53
CA SER A 44 3.53 -5.57 -2.95
C SER A 44 3.89 -5.78 -1.47
N TYR A 45 3.44 -6.86 -0.83
CA TYR A 45 3.78 -7.14 0.56
C TYR A 45 5.29 -7.25 0.75
N THR A 46 5.85 -6.45 1.67
CA THR A 46 7.25 -6.56 2.08
C THR A 46 7.35 -6.68 3.59
N GLN A 47 8.09 -7.68 4.06
CA GLN A 47 8.37 -7.87 5.49
C GLN A 47 9.08 -6.65 6.09
N SER A 48 9.94 -5.99 5.32
CA SER A 48 10.65 -4.77 5.73
C SER A 48 9.71 -3.64 6.11
N PHE A 49 8.55 -3.53 5.44
CA PHE A 49 7.57 -2.51 5.77
C PHE A 49 6.91 -2.77 7.14
N VAL A 50 6.59 -4.02 7.46
CA VAL A 50 6.05 -4.40 8.78
C VAL A 50 7.05 -4.08 9.89
N PHE A 51 8.33 -4.37 9.69
CA PHE A 51 9.37 -3.95 10.64
C PHE A 51 9.43 -2.43 10.81
N THR A 52 9.30 -1.69 9.70
CA THR A 52 9.26 -0.22 9.74
C THR A 52 8.07 0.29 10.56
N LEU A 53 6.88 -0.31 10.42
CA LEU A 53 5.70 0.04 11.22
C LEU A 53 5.96 -0.15 12.72
N VAL A 54 6.53 -1.29 13.12
CA VAL A 54 6.83 -1.59 14.53
C VAL A 54 7.86 -0.61 15.09
N LEU A 55 8.95 -0.40 14.38
CA LEU A 55 9.99 0.55 14.77
C LEU A 55 9.45 1.97 14.86
N ASN A 56 8.63 2.39 13.91
CA ASN A 56 8.03 3.72 13.89
C ASN A 56 7.17 3.97 15.14
N GLY A 57 6.30 3.02 15.52
CA GLY A 57 5.49 3.13 16.73
C GLY A 57 6.35 3.24 18.00
N MET A 58 7.41 2.44 18.13
CA MET A 58 8.33 2.48 19.27
C MET A 58 9.12 3.80 19.34
N VAL A 59 9.65 4.27 18.20
CA VAL A 59 10.42 5.51 18.11
C VAL A 59 9.54 6.70 18.47
N VAL A 60 8.31 6.76 17.93
CA VAL A 60 7.37 7.84 18.25
C VAL A 60 6.98 7.82 19.72
N ALA A 61 6.76 6.64 20.33
CA ALA A 61 6.48 6.54 21.75
C ALA A 61 7.64 7.06 22.61
N LEU A 62 8.88 6.71 22.26
CA LEU A 62 10.07 7.21 22.95
C LEU A 62 10.22 8.73 22.79
N VAL A 63 10.03 9.24 21.58
CA VAL A 63 10.08 10.68 21.29
C VAL A 63 9.05 11.43 22.12
N MET A 64 7.80 10.95 22.15
CA MET A 64 6.73 11.60 22.92
C MET A 64 6.96 11.55 24.41
N LEU A 65 7.57 10.49 24.93
CA LEU A 65 7.96 10.42 26.33
C LEU A 65 8.93 11.56 26.71
N ILE A 66 9.88 11.87 25.81
CA ILE A 66 10.86 12.96 26.01
C ILE A 66 10.21 14.34 25.84
N VAL A 67 9.31 14.49 24.85
CA VAL A 67 8.68 15.75 24.47
C VAL A 67 7.67 16.23 25.52
N VAL A 68 6.90 15.33 26.10
CA VAL A 68 5.88 15.67 27.13
C VAL A 68 6.49 16.40 28.33
N SER A 69 7.75 16.19 28.62
CA SER A 69 8.43 16.84 29.75
C SER A 69 8.90 18.26 29.47
N ASP A 70 8.99 18.69 28.18
CA ASP A 70 9.54 20.00 27.83
C ASP A 70 9.12 20.44 26.41
N ILE A 71 8.35 21.51 26.33
CA ILE A 71 7.85 22.10 25.08
C ILE A 71 9.01 22.57 24.18
N ALA A 72 10.10 23.07 24.74
CA ALA A 72 11.25 23.54 23.96
C ALA A 72 11.91 22.37 23.18
N ARG A 73 11.93 21.17 23.77
CA ARG A 73 12.42 19.95 23.10
C ARG A 73 11.51 19.54 21.95
N ALA A 74 10.18 19.72 22.11
CA ALA A 74 9.23 19.46 21.03
C ALA A 74 9.56 20.30 19.78
N PHE A 75 9.78 21.61 19.94
CA PHE A 75 10.13 22.49 18.83
C PHE A 75 11.49 22.14 18.20
N SER A 76 12.48 21.80 19.03
CA SER A 76 13.79 21.37 18.54
C SER A 76 13.70 20.09 17.68
N LEU A 77 12.87 19.12 18.10
CA LEU A 77 12.65 17.88 17.36
C LEU A 77 11.93 18.12 16.02
N VAL A 78 10.88 18.95 16.03
CA VAL A 78 10.16 19.33 14.80
C VAL A 78 11.12 20.00 13.80
N GLY A 79 11.99 20.90 14.30
CA GLY A 79 13.02 21.53 13.48
C GLY A 79 14.00 20.50 12.87
N ALA A 80 14.46 19.54 13.66
CA ALA A 80 15.35 18.49 13.19
C ALA A 80 14.67 17.56 12.15
N LEU A 81 13.41 17.18 12.38
CA LEU A 81 12.65 16.32 11.45
C LEU A 81 12.31 17.02 10.14
N SER A 82 12.19 18.35 10.12
CA SER A 82 11.88 19.09 8.89
C SER A 82 12.99 19.05 7.85
N ILE A 83 14.22 18.70 8.24
CA ILE A 83 15.37 18.54 7.34
C ILE A 83 15.35 17.16 6.66
N ILE A 84 14.63 16.18 7.23
CA ILE A 84 14.58 14.82 6.69
C ILE A 84 13.59 14.78 5.54
N ARG A 85 14.13 14.67 4.33
CA ARG A 85 13.34 14.51 3.11
C ARG A 85 13.35 13.04 2.67
N PHE A 86 12.21 12.38 2.77
CA PHE A 86 12.05 11.05 2.19
C PHE A 86 11.98 11.14 0.66
N ARG A 87 12.89 10.45 -0.03
CA ARG A 87 12.92 10.40 -1.50
C ARG A 87 12.14 9.21 -2.07
N ASN A 88 11.81 8.24 -1.24
CA ASN A 88 11.12 7.05 -1.69
C ASN A 88 9.61 7.28 -1.68
N ALA A 89 8.97 7.09 -2.83
CA ALA A 89 7.52 7.10 -2.92
C ALA A 89 6.96 5.89 -2.16
N VAL A 90 5.94 6.13 -1.34
CA VAL A 90 5.18 5.05 -0.71
C VAL A 90 4.42 4.33 -1.82
N LYS A 91 4.61 3.03 -1.97
CA LYS A 91 4.07 2.24 -3.09
C LYS A 91 2.53 2.19 -3.09
N GLU A 92 1.92 2.14 -1.92
CA GLU A 92 0.47 2.05 -1.77
C GLU A 92 -0.05 3.14 -0.83
N THR A 93 -1.17 3.79 -1.19
CA THR A 93 -1.83 4.80 -0.36
C THR A 93 -2.23 4.24 1.01
N ARG A 94 -2.53 2.95 1.07
CA ARG A 94 -2.87 2.22 2.28
C ARG A 94 -1.72 2.19 3.30
N ASP A 95 -0.48 2.07 2.84
CA ASP A 95 0.71 2.04 3.68
C ASP A 95 0.86 3.30 4.51
N VAL A 96 0.52 4.45 3.90
CA VAL A 96 0.50 5.74 4.60
C VAL A 96 -0.48 5.72 5.78
N GLY A 97 -1.67 5.13 5.59
CA GLY A 97 -2.66 4.98 6.65
C GLY A 97 -2.14 4.16 7.84
N PHE A 98 -1.44 3.05 7.58
CA PHE A 98 -0.84 2.23 8.63
C PHE A 98 0.34 2.91 9.34
N ILE A 99 1.14 3.70 8.61
CA ILE A 99 2.19 4.53 9.21
C ILE A 99 1.56 5.51 10.20
N PHE A 100 0.55 6.28 9.79
CA PHE A 100 -0.14 7.21 10.68
C PHE A 100 -0.81 6.52 11.86
N PHE A 101 -1.36 5.34 11.66
CA PHE A 101 -1.97 4.57 12.74
C PHE A 101 -0.95 4.16 13.81
N THR A 102 0.20 3.62 13.42
CA THR A 102 1.27 3.26 14.36
C THR A 102 1.84 4.50 15.06
N MET A 103 2.00 5.62 14.35
CA MET A 103 2.43 6.90 14.94
C MET A 103 1.43 7.38 16.01
N ALA A 104 0.13 7.37 15.71
CA ALA A 104 -0.90 7.80 16.65
C ALA A 104 -0.92 6.96 17.91
N VAL A 105 -0.80 5.63 17.77
CA VAL A 105 -0.69 4.72 18.93
C VAL A 105 0.60 4.97 19.70
N GLY A 106 1.73 5.14 19.01
CA GLY A 106 3.00 5.50 19.64
C GLY A 106 2.91 6.80 20.44
N MET A 107 2.26 7.83 19.88
CA MET A 107 2.02 9.10 20.60
C MET A 107 1.16 8.88 21.85
N ALA A 108 0.07 8.13 21.77
CA ALA A 108 -0.78 7.85 22.93
C ALA A 108 -0.03 7.13 24.05
N ILE A 109 0.78 6.13 23.72
CA ILE A 109 1.57 5.37 24.70
C ILE A 109 2.68 6.25 25.29
N GLY A 110 3.40 7.02 24.45
CA GLY A 110 4.48 7.91 24.90
C GLY A 110 4.00 9.05 25.81
N THR A 111 2.77 9.48 25.63
CA THR A 111 2.11 10.49 26.51
C THR A 111 1.43 9.88 27.74
N ARG A 112 1.64 8.58 28.01
CA ARG A 112 1.07 7.82 29.13
C ARG A 112 -0.46 7.62 29.09
N PHE A 113 -1.12 7.89 27.96
CA PHE A 113 -2.54 7.56 27.73
C PHE A 113 -2.69 6.10 27.30
N TYR A 114 -2.22 5.16 28.12
CA TYR A 114 -2.17 3.73 27.80
C TYR A 114 -3.53 3.15 27.41
N LEU A 115 -4.57 3.47 28.20
CA LEU A 115 -5.92 2.99 27.95
C LEU A 115 -6.46 3.49 26.58
N LEU A 116 -6.21 4.75 26.25
CA LEU A 116 -6.58 5.33 24.97
C LEU A 116 -5.88 4.61 23.82
N GLY A 117 -4.57 4.37 23.93
CA GLY A 117 -3.79 3.65 22.92
C GLY A 117 -4.31 2.23 22.68
N ILE A 118 -4.64 1.50 23.75
CA ILE A 118 -5.17 0.13 23.66
C ILE A 118 -6.56 0.14 23.00
N ILE A 119 -7.49 0.98 23.48
CA ILE A 119 -8.85 1.06 22.94
C ILE A 119 -8.81 1.49 21.48
N ALA A 120 -8.03 2.51 21.14
CA ALA A 120 -7.87 2.99 19.77
C ALA A 120 -7.31 1.89 18.85
N THR A 121 -6.31 1.15 19.30
CA THR A 121 -5.73 0.05 18.55
C THR A 121 -6.78 -1.04 18.27
N ILE A 122 -7.52 -1.48 19.28
CA ILE A 122 -8.55 -2.51 19.12
C ILE A 122 -9.66 -2.03 18.17
N PHE A 123 -10.16 -0.81 18.38
CA PHE A 123 -11.29 -0.29 17.61
C PHE A 123 -10.94 -0.08 16.14
N ILE A 124 -9.82 0.60 15.85
CA ILE A 124 -9.38 0.87 14.47
C ILE A 124 -9.04 -0.44 13.76
N SER A 125 -8.37 -1.36 14.45
CA SER A 125 -8.06 -2.69 13.94
C SER A 125 -9.30 -3.47 13.56
N LEU A 126 -10.33 -3.44 14.41
CA LEU A 126 -11.62 -4.09 14.14
C LEU A 126 -12.27 -3.49 12.89
N VAL A 127 -12.29 -2.17 12.77
CA VAL A 127 -12.84 -1.48 11.58
C VAL A 127 -12.09 -1.90 10.32
N ILE A 128 -10.75 -1.92 10.34
CA ILE A 128 -9.94 -2.33 9.18
C ILE A 128 -10.26 -3.78 8.77
N VAL A 129 -10.34 -4.70 9.74
CA VAL A 129 -10.66 -6.10 9.48
C VAL A 129 -12.07 -6.25 8.91
N LEU A 130 -13.06 -5.54 9.46
CA LEU A 130 -14.43 -5.54 8.96
C LEU A 130 -14.50 -5.01 7.53
N MET A 131 -13.89 -3.86 7.25
CA MET A 131 -13.83 -3.30 5.89
C MET A 131 -13.20 -4.27 4.89
N ASN A 132 -12.13 -4.96 5.29
CA ASN A 132 -11.48 -5.95 4.45
C ASN A 132 -12.34 -7.21 4.27
N ARG A 133 -13.05 -7.67 5.32
CA ARG A 133 -13.91 -8.86 5.30
C ARG A 133 -15.14 -8.67 4.41
N PHE A 134 -15.76 -7.50 4.48
CA PHE A 134 -16.95 -7.18 3.70
C PHE A 134 -16.65 -6.59 2.34
N ASN A 135 -15.36 -6.43 1.96
CA ASN A 135 -14.94 -5.80 0.71
C ASN A 135 -15.65 -4.45 0.45
N TRP A 136 -15.90 -3.66 1.50
CA TRP A 136 -16.47 -2.33 1.35
C TRP A 136 -15.57 -1.52 0.42
N PHE A 137 -16.12 -0.85 -0.54
CA PHE A 137 -15.41 -0.07 -1.55
C PHE A 137 -14.58 -0.88 -2.57
N SER A 138 -14.70 -2.22 -2.59
CA SER A 138 -14.12 -3.01 -3.66
C SER A 138 -14.87 -2.73 -4.96
N LYS A 139 -14.29 -1.90 -5.81
CA LYS A 139 -14.69 -1.87 -7.23
C LYS A 139 -14.02 -3.09 -7.87
N GLU A 140 -14.80 -4.03 -8.36
CA GLU A 140 -14.27 -5.15 -9.17
C GLU A 140 -13.67 -4.58 -10.47
N MET A 141 -12.52 -3.96 -10.37
CA MET A 141 -11.68 -3.72 -11.55
C MET A 141 -10.81 -4.97 -11.71
N SER A 142 -11.40 -6.01 -12.24
CA SER A 142 -10.64 -7.10 -12.86
C SER A 142 -10.11 -6.61 -14.22
N SER A 143 -9.49 -5.43 -14.24
CA SER A 143 -8.85 -4.93 -15.44
C SER A 143 -7.53 -5.65 -15.62
N GLN A 144 -7.44 -6.38 -16.70
CA GLN A 144 -6.24 -7.06 -17.16
C GLN A 144 -5.62 -6.19 -18.25
N ILE A 145 -4.31 -6.19 -18.37
CA ILE A 145 -3.65 -5.50 -19.48
C ILE A 145 -3.47 -6.45 -20.64
N LEU A 146 -4.10 -6.11 -21.74
CA LEU A 146 -3.97 -6.82 -23.00
C LEU A 146 -3.07 -6.02 -23.94
N ARG A 147 -1.94 -6.61 -24.33
CA ARG A 147 -1.07 -6.06 -25.36
C ARG A 147 -1.23 -6.84 -26.65
N ILE A 148 -1.46 -6.12 -27.74
CA ILE A 148 -1.66 -6.68 -29.08
C ILE A 148 -0.67 -6.01 -30.01
N LEU A 149 0.19 -6.81 -30.64
CA LEU A 149 1.05 -6.32 -31.73
C LEU A 149 0.26 -6.41 -33.05
N VAL A 150 0.12 -5.29 -33.74
CA VAL A 150 -0.59 -5.22 -35.03
C VAL A 150 0.34 -4.70 -36.12
N PRO A 151 0.29 -5.25 -37.35
CA PRO A 151 1.07 -4.73 -38.47
C PRO A 151 0.53 -3.36 -38.90
N ASP A 152 1.41 -2.54 -39.45
CA ASP A 152 1.03 -1.25 -40.00
C ASP A 152 -0.05 -1.39 -41.10
N GLY A 153 -1.01 -0.46 -41.09
CA GLY A 153 -2.13 -0.47 -42.05
C GLY A 153 -3.36 -1.27 -41.61
N LEU A 154 -3.36 -1.94 -40.46
CA LEU A 154 -4.55 -2.58 -39.92
C LEU A 154 -5.45 -1.52 -39.27
N PRO A 155 -6.75 -1.41 -39.62
CA PRO A 155 -7.67 -0.47 -38.95
C PRO A 155 -8.04 -0.98 -37.54
N PHE A 156 -7.14 -0.81 -36.61
CA PHE A 156 -7.25 -1.38 -35.23
C PHE A 156 -8.42 -0.80 -34.43
N ASP A 157 -8.94 0.38 -34.83
CA ASP A 157 -10.08 1.04 -34.14
C ASP A 157 -11.37 0.21 -34.17
N THR A 158 -11.53 -0.67 -35.13
CA THR A 158 -12.79 -1.41 -35.33
C THR A 158 -12.62 -2.92 -35.40
N VAL A 159 -11.42 -3.41 -35.70
CA VAL A 159 -11.16 -4.85 -35.97
C VAL A 159 -11.45 -5.69 -34.71
N PHE A 160 -11.13 -5.17 -33.53
CA PHE A 160 -11.25 -5.90 -32.27
C PHE A 160 -12.61 -5.72 -31.56
N ASP A 161 -13.46 -4.78 -32.03
CA ASP A 161 -14.72 -4.44 -31.35
C ASP A 161 -15.64 -5.65 -31.15
N ARG A 162 -15.78 -6.50 -32.18
CA ARG A 162 -16.62 -7.70 -32.09
C ARG A 162 -16.14 -8.70 -31.06
N VAL A 163 -14.83 -8.85 -30.94
CA VAL A 163 -14.22 -9.76 -29.94
C VAL A 163 -14.38 -9.17 -28.54
N PHE A 164 -14.15 -7.87 -28.39
CA PHE A 164 -14.34 -7.19 -27.12
C PHE A 164 -15.81 -7.26 -26.66
N LEU A 165 -16.77 -6.97 -27.53
CA LEU A 165 -18.20 -7.08 -27.20
C LEU A 165 -18.60 -8.50 -26.75
N LYS A 166 -18.00 -9.53 -27.34
CA LYS A 166 -18.29 -10.93 -27.01
C LYS A 166 -17.69 -11.36 -25.68
N TYR A 167 -16.42 -11.04 -25.42
CA TYR A 167 -15.63 -11.63 -24.32
C TYR A 167 -15.39 -10.68 -23.14
N THR A 168 -15.52 -9.35 -23.33
CA THR A 168 -15.20 -8.37 -22.28
C THR A 168 -16.44 -7.65 -21.78
N GLN A 169 -16.36 -7.15 -20.53
CA GLN A 169 -17.34 -6.23 -19.94
C GLN A 169 -16.95 -4.76 -20.21
N SER A 170 -15.63 -4.51 -20.26
CA SER A 170 -15.05 -3.21 -20.58
C SER A 170 -13.76 -3.40 -21.36
N SER A 171 -13.46 -2.49 -22.27
CA SER A 171 -12.22 -2.45 -23.03
C SER A 171 -11.87 -1.00 -23.31
N ASP A 172 -10.81 -0.50 -22.70
CA ASP A 172 -10.36 0.86 -22.83
C ASP A 172 -8.93 0.86 -23.40
N LEU A 173 -8.69 1.58 -24.49
CA LEU A 173 -7.37 1.76 -25.08
C LEU A 173 -6.55 2.69 -24.17
N ILE A 174 -5.41 2.21 -23.66
CA ILE A 174 -4.49 2.98 -22.82
C ILE A 174 -3.45 3.68 -23.68
N SER A 175 -2.80 2.93 -24.56
CA SER A 175 -1.77 3.45 -25.47
C SER A 175 -1.72 2.71 -26.79
N ALA A 176 -1.21 3.39 -27.80
CA ALA A 176 -0.86 2.82 -29.10
C ALA A 176 0.55 3.31 -29.43
N ASP A 177 1.52 2.42 -29.30
CA ASP A 177 2.94 2.74 -29.46
C ASP A 177 3.50 2.11 -30.72
N THR A 178 4.13 2.91 -31.57
CA THR A 178 4.77 2.42 -32.79
C THR A 178 6.11 1.76 -32.44
N VAL A 179 6.28 0.50 -32.82
CA VAL A 179 7.48 -0.30 -32.52
C VAL A 179 8.16 -0.75 -33.83
N GLU A 180 9.39 -1.21 -33.73
CA GLU A 180 10.21 -1.72 -34.83
C GLU A 180 10.26 -0.78 -36.06
N SER A 181 10.61 0.50 -35.79
CA SER A 181 10.78 1.52 -36.83
C SER A 181 9.57 1.77 -37.75
N GLY A 182 8.36 1.58 -37.20
CA GLY A 182 7.12 1.87 -37.91
C GLY A 182 6.46 0.66 -38.61
N LEU A 183 7.01 -0.53 -38.45
CA LEU A 183 6.45 -1.76 -39.06
C LEU A 183 5.27 -2.32 -38.27
N PHE A 184 5.22 -2.06 -36.97
CA PHE A 184 4.20 -2.55 -36.05
C PHE A 184 3.71 -1.46 -35.10
N THR A 185 2.48 -1.60 -34.65
CA THR A 185 1.91 -0.82 -33.54
C THR A 185 1.57 -1.76 -32.38
N GLU A 186 2.08 -1.48 -31.19
CA GLU A 186 1.69 -2.17 -29.96
C GLU A 186 0.51 -1.44 -29.34
N LEU A 187 -0.63 -2.11 -29.29
CA LEU A 187 -1.84 -1.60 -28.64
C LEU A 187 -1.93 -2.16 -27.24
N THR A 188 -2.07 -1.28 -26.25
CA THR A 188 -2.27 -1.64 -24.86
C THR A 188 -3.69 -1.28 -24.44
N TYR A 189 -4.49 -2.31 -24.13
CA TYR A 189 -5.86 -2.14 -23.63
C TYR A 189 -5.98 -2.54 -22.17
N SER A 190 -6.82 -1.81 -21.43
CA SER A 190 -7.38 -2.28 -20.15
C SER A 190 -8.65 -3.05 -20.45
N VAL A 191 -8.67 -4.35 -20.17
CA VAL A 191 -9.83 -5.22 -20.47
C VAL A 191 -10.37 -5.87 -19.21
N GLY A 192 -11.68 -5.82 -19.01
CA GLY A 192 -12.40 -6.58 -18.00
C GLY A 192 -13.06 -7.79 -18.65
N LEU A 193 -12.53 -8.99 -18.45
CA LEU A 193 -13.13 -10.21 -19.02
C LEU A 193 -14.44 -10.57 -18.30
N LYS A 194 -15.42 -11.12 -19.06
CA LYS A 194 -16.64 -11.70 -18.47
C LYS A 194 -16.27 -12.95 -17.69
N ARG A 195 -16.97 -13.22 -16.56
CA ARG A 195 -16.71 -14.39 -15.69
C ARG A 195 -16.78 -15.73 -16.40
N SER A 196 -17.52 -15.82 -17.49
CA SER A 196 -17.70 -17.06 -18.28
C SER A 196 -16.71 -17.21 -19.43
N THR A 197 -15.78 -16.28 -19.60
CA THR A 197 -14.84 -16.26 -20.73
C THR A 197 -13.67 -17.18 -20.47
N ALA A 198 -13.45 -18.14 -21.38
CA ALA A 198 -12.18 -18.87 -21.43
C ALA A 198 -11.11 -17.94 -22.04
N VAL A 199 -10.06 -17.68 -21.27
CA VAL A 199 -8.96 -16.79 -21.68
C VAL A 199 -8.31 -17.26 -22.98
N GLU A 200 -8.19 -18.56 -23.15
CA GLU A 200 -7.57 -19.18 -24.34
C GLU A 200 -8.36 -18.88 -25.62
N ASP A 201 -9.68 -18.99 -25.57
CA ASP A 201 -10.57 -18.69 -26.71
C ASP A 201 -10.48 -17.19 -27.08
N PHE A 202 -10.48 -16.33 -26.09
CA PHE A 202 -10.34 -14.88 -26.28
C PHE A 202 -9.02 -14.53 -26.96
N LEU A 203 -7.89 -15.04 -26.46
CA LEU A 203 -6.58 -14.80 -27.04
C LEU A 203 -6.46 -15.38 -28.46
N THR A 204 -7.07 -16.53 -28.71
CA THR A 204 -7.06 -17.18 -30.01
C THR A 204 -7.84 -16.36 -31.05
N GLU A 205 -9.00 -15.81 -30.70
CA GLU A 205 -9.76 -14.96 -31.60
C GLU A 205 -9.02 -13.64 -31.93
N ILE A 206 -8.37 -13.03 -30.93
CA ILE A 206 -7.54 -11.84 -31.18
C ILE A 206 -6.36 -12.15 -32.09
N LYS A 207 -5.67 -13.28 -31.86
CA LYS A 207 -4.55 -13.72 -32.73
C LYS A 207 -4.95 -13.92 -34.17
N LYS A 208 -6.16 -14.39 -34.47
CA LYS A 208 -6.66 -14.51 -35.83
C LYS A 208 -6.83 -13.17 -36.53
N LEU A 209 -7.17 -12.13 -35.76
CA LEU A 209 -7.44 -10.79 -36.31
C LEU A 209 -6.17 -9.95 -36.47
N ASN A 210 -5.14 -10.17 -35.64
CA ASN A 210 -3.89 -9.41 -35.72
C ASN A 210 -2.86 -10.05 -36.68
N GLY A 211 -3.23 -11.04 -37.50
CA GLY A 211 -2.29 -11.73 -38.37
C GLY A 211 -1.39 -12.75 -37.65
N ASN A 212 -1.83 -13.28 -36.50
CA ASN A 212 -1.13 -14.26 -35.68
C ASN A 212 0.17 -13.75 -35.05
N TYR A 213 0.29 -12.42 -34.91
CA TYR A 213 1.39 -11.79 -34.18
C TYR A 213 1.24 -11.94 -32.64
N GLN A 214 2.19 -11.38 -31.92
CA GLN A 214 2.24 -11.51 -30.46
C GLN A 214 1.02 -10.87 -29.80
N VAL A 215 0.41 -11.62 -28.88
CA VAL A 215 -0.64 -11.14 -27.96
C VAL A 215 -0.27 -11.59 -26.55
N SER A 216 -0.29 -10.68 -25.60
CA SER A 216 -0.07 -11.01 -24.19
C SER A 216 -1.16 -10.44 -23.30
N LEU A 217 -1.63 -11.23 -22.34
CA LEU A 217 -2.60 -10.82 -21.34
C LEU A 217 -1.91 -10.89 -19.95
N ILE A 218 -1.79 -9.74 -19.31
CA ILE A 218 -1.19 -9.61 -18.00
C ILE A 218 -2.32 -9.55 -16.98
N THR A 219 -2.39 -10.57 -16.13
CA THR A 219 -3.38 -10.68 -15.04
C THR A 219 -2.76 -10.25 -13.72
N GLY A 220 -3.54 -9.60 -12.85
CA GLY A 220 -3.07 -9.17 -11.53
C GLY A 220 -2.38 -7.81 -11.51
N TYR A 221 -2.59 -7.00 -12.52
CA TYR A 221 -2.07 -5.63 -12.58
C TYR A 221 -2.81 -4.74 -11.58
N SER A 222 -2.06 -4.14 -10.67
CA SER A 222 -2.51 -3.05 -9.82
C SER A 222 -2.00 -1.76 -10.45
N GLY A 223 -2.88 -0.85 -10.86
CA GLY A 223 -2.62 0.33 -11.71
C GLY A 223 -1.57 1.35 -11.25
N VAL A 224 -0.53 0.92 -10.55
CA VAL A 224 0.56 1.74 -9.99
C VAL A 224 1.86 1.64 -10.82
N ASP A 225 1.92 0.75 -11.81
CA ASP A 225 3.16 0.43 -12.55
C ASP A 225 3.15 0.91 -14.03
N LEU A 226 2.37 1.97 -14.36
CA LEU A 226 2.46 2.70 -15.63
C LEU A 226 3.25 3.97 -15.50
#